data_af373d90ef76489a1ee3c4a02f49d186
#
_entry.id   af373d90ef76489a1ee3c4a02f49d186
#
_cell.length_a   1.000
_cell.length_b   1.000
_cell.length_c   1.000
_cell.angle_alpha   90.00
_cell.angle_beta   90.00
_cell.angle_gamma   90.00
#
_symmetry.space_group_name_H-M   'P 1'
#
loop_
_entity.id
_entity.type
_entity.pdbx_description
1 polymer ?
#
loop_
_entity_poly.entity_id
_entity_poly.type
_entity_poly.pdbx_seq_one_letter_code
_entity_poly.pdbx_strand_id
1 'polypeptide(L)'
;MCIRDSLGIYVGHDHNNSFVVKYKGVDLGYTQGAGFNVYGPGENRGVRIFELDETAPREYKTHTATFKELCGTKIKTPVKEFIYKHAPTSPRAVKPILIKIGIGIAAIAAVYAAYKFFTGFNI
;
A
#
# COMPACT_ATOMS: atom_id res chain seq x y z
N MET A 1 -16.34 -27.22 6.79
CA MET A 1 -16.58 -26.39 5.60
C MET A 1 -15.81 -27.00 4.44
N CYS A 2 -16.49 -27.59 3.45
CA CYS A 2 -15.81 -28.21 2.31
C CYS A 2 -15.47 -27.11 1.29
N ILE A 3 -14.18 -26.82 1.11
CA ILE A 3 -13.65 -25.87 0.11
C ILE A 3 -13.90 -26.42 -1.33
N ARG A 4 -14.30 -27.69 -1.43
CA ARG A 4 -14.39 -28.42 -2.70
C ARG A 4 -15.33 -27.79 -3.74
N ASP A 5 -16.31 -26.98 -3.29
CA ASP A 5 -17.31 -26.34 -4.16
C ASP A 5 -17.13 -24.82 -4.26
N SER A 6 -16.05 -24.29 -3.67
CA SER A 6 -15.74 -22.86 -3.75
C SER A 6 -15.07 -22.53 -5.07
N LEU A 7 -15.55 -21.51 -5.77
CA LEU A 7 -14.98 -21.00 -7.02
C LEU A 7 -13.79 -20.07 -6.73
N GLY A 8 -13.88 -19.31 -5.64
CA GLY A 8 -12.83 -18.38 -5.24
C GLY A 8 -12.91 -17.98 -3.78
N ILE A 9 -11.79 -17.51 -3.24
CA ILE A 9 -11.64 -16.91 -1.92
C ILE A 9 -10.99 -15.55 -2.10
N TYR A 10 -11.66 -14.50 -1.65
CA TYR A 10 -11.17 -13.13 -1.78
C TYR A 10 -11.07 -12.49 -0.40
N VAL A 11 -9.95 -11.84 -0.17
CA VAL A 11 -9.61 -11.20 1.11
C VAL A 11 -9.15 -9.75 0.90
N GLY A 12 -9.18 -8.98 1.97
CA GLY A 12 -8.63 -7.64 2.07
C GLY A 12 -7.62 -7.55 3.20
N HIS A 13 -7.45 -6.40 3.82
CA HIS A 13 -6.59 -6.04 4.93
C HIS A 13 -5.33 -5.28 4.51
N ASP A 14 -4.49 -5.80 3.62
CA ASP A 14 -3.41 -5.00 3.06
C ASP A 14 -3.96 -4.18 1.88
N HIS A 15 -4.07 -2.87 2.10
CA HIS A 15 -4.73 -1.97 1.15
C HIS A 15 -3.93 -1.73 -0.13
N ASN A 16 -2.66 -2.10 -0.19
CA ASN A 16 -1.82 -1.93 -1.38
C ASN A 16 -1.88 -3.13 -2.33
N ASN A 17 -2.35 -4.29 -1.89
CA ASN A 17 -2.37 -5.51 -2.67
C ASN A 17 -3.66 -5.68 -3.47
N SER A 18 -3.51 -6.06 -4.75
CA SER A 18 -4.61 -6.45 -5.63
C SER A 18 -4.11 -7.46 -6.65
N PHE A 19 -4.53 -8.70 -6.49
CA PHE A 19 -4.19 -9.78 -7.42
C PHE A 19 -5.24 -10.89 -7.38
N VAL A 20 -5.20 -11.77 -8.36
CA VAL A 20 -5.91 -13.05 -8.37
C VAL A 20 -4.97 -14.10 -8.92
N VAL A 21 -4.85 -15.22 -8.22
CA VAL A 21 -4.10 -16.40 -8.67
C VAL A 21 -5.00 -17.63 -8.56
N LYS A 22 -4.82 -18.58 -9.46
CA LYS A 22 -5.56 -19.84 -9.42
C LYS A 22 -4.71 -20.93 -8.78
N TYR A 23 -5.26 -21.56 -7.74
CA TYR A 23 -4.62 -22.67 -7.06
C TYR A 23 -5.58 -23.84 -6.93
N LYS A 24 -5.23 -24.99 -7.49
CA LYS A 24 -6.05 -26.23 -7.48
C LYS A 24 -7.51 -26.01 -7.89
N GLY A 25 -7.72 -25.15 -8.89
CA GLY A 25 -9.06 -24.86 -9.42
C GLY A 25 -9.85 -23.79 -8.67
N VAL A 26 -9.31 -23.24 -7.57
CA VAL A 26 -9.93 -22.17 -6.77
C VAL A 26 -9.17 -20.88 -7.01
N ASP A 27 -9.87 -19.77 -7.22
CA ASP A 27 -9.26 -18.46 -7.33
C ASP A 27 -8.95 -17.91 -5.91
N LEU A 28 -7.72 -17.47 -5.71
CA LEU A 28 -7.30 -16.80 -4.49
C LEU A 28 -7.03 -15.35 -4.83
N GLY A 29 -7.85 -14.45 -4.28
CA GLY A 29 -7.79 -13.05 -4.61
C GLY A 29 -7.53 -12.15 -3.41
N TYR A 30 -6.82 -11.07 -3.67
CA TYR A 30 -6.62 -9.98 -2.73
C TYR A 30 -7.16 -8.69 -3.33
N THR A 31 -7.84 -7.87 -2.55
CA THR A 31 -8.45 -6.63 -3.02
C THR A 31 -7.87 -5.44 -2.30
N GLN A 32 -7.44 -4.45 -3.05
CA GLN A 32 -6.91 -3.19 -2.53
C GLN A 32 -7.95 -2.40 -1.74
N GLY A 33 -7.47 -1.47 -0.91
CA GLY A 33 -8.34 -0.57 -0.16
C GLY A 33 -9.03 0.47 -1.04
N ALA A 34 -10.31 0.73 -0.78
CA ALA A 34 -11.10 1.76 -1.45
C ALA A 34 -11.04 3.13 -0.73
N GLY A 35 -10.89 3.13 0.59
CA GLY A 35 -10.99 4.34 1.42
C GLY A 35 -9.77 5.25 1.37
N PHE A 36 -9.99 6.58 1.37
CA PHE A 36 -8.93 7.60 1.37
C PHE A 36 -8.48 8.04 2.78
N ASN A 37 -9.02 7.45 3.84
CA ASN A 37 -8.67 7.80 5.22
C ASN A 37 -7.65 6.86 5.86
N VAL A 38 -7.12 5.92 5.09
CA VAL A 38 -6.11 4.94 5.50
C VAL A 38 -5.04 4.83 4.40
N TYR A 39 -3.92 4.17 4.70
CA TYR A 39 -2.89 3.90 3.69
C TYR A 39 -3.45 3.11 2.49
N GLY A 40 -2.82 3.22 1.33
CA GLY A 40 -3.26 2.51 0.13
C GLY A 40 -2.59 2.99 -1.15
N PRO A 41 -3.00 2.48 -2.32
CA PRO A 41 -2.30 2.63 -3.59
C PRO A 41 -2.59 3.96 -4.31
N GLY A 42 -2.98 5.01 -3.60
CA GLY A 42 -3.27 6.31 -4.22
C GLY A 42 -4.48 6.29 -5.13
N GLU A 43 -4.35 6.76 -6.36
CA GLU A 43 -5.43 6.79 -7.37
C GLU A 43 -5.86 5.39 -7.83
N ASN A 44 -5.04 4.36 -7.59
CA ASN A 44 -5.38 2.97 -7.86
C ASN A 44 -6.21 2.32 -6.74
N ARG A 45 -6.68 3.09 -5.75
CA ARG A 45 -7.70 2.63 -4.81
C ARG A 45 -8.95 2.21 -5.58
N GLY A 46 -9.63 1.20 -5.09
CA GLY A 46 -10.78 0.72 -5.83
C GLY A 46 -11.51 -0.41 -5.15
N VAL A 47 -12.45 -0.94 -5.89
CA VAL A 47 -13.28 -2.07 -5.47
C VAL A 47 -13.11 -3.22 -6.46
N ARG A 48 -13.39 -4.43 -6.00
CA ARG A 48 -13.47 -5.59 -6.87
C ARG A 48 -14.93 -5.86 -7.20
N ILE A 49 -15.20 -6.01 -8.48
CA ILE A 49 -16.53 -6.31 -9.02
C ILE A 49 -16.57 -7.81 -9.34
N PHE A 50 -17.67 -8.44 -9.03
CA PHE A 50 -18.00 -9.81 -9.40
C PHE A 50 -19.26 -9.80 -10.26
N GLU A 51 -19.16 -10.40 -11.43
CA GLU A 51 -20.28 -10.59 -12.33
C GLU A 51 -20.68 -12.08 -12.27
N LEU A 52 -21.89 -12.33 -11.83
CA LEU A 52 -22.45 -13.67 -11.70
C LEU A 52 -23.54 -13.83 -12.73
N ASP A 53 -23.57 -14.98 -13.42
CA ASP A 53 -24.60 -15.36 -14.36
C ASP A 53 -25.41 -16.51 -13.76
N GLU A 54 -26.69 -16.30 -13.58
CA GLU A 54 -27.61 -17.32 -13.04
C GLU A 54 -27.73 -18.56 -13.94
N THR A 55 -27.46 -18.40 -15.24
CA THR A 55 -27.48 -19.51 -16.21
C THR A 55 -26.18 -20.33 -16.17
N ALA A 56 -25.09 -19.78 -15.59
CA ALA A 56 -23.81 -20.43 -15.47
C ALA A 56 -23.26 -20.34 -14.01
N PRO A 57 -23.93 -20.98 -13.03
CA PRO A 57 -23.68 -20.76 -11.60
C PRO A 57 -22.30 -21.21 -11.11
N ARG A 58 -21.51 -21.87 -11.94
CA ARG A 58 -20.13 -22.28 -11.66
C ARG A 58 -19.07 -21.40 -12.32
N GLU A 59 -19.50 -20.30 -12.92
CA GLU A 59 -18.62 -19.35 -13.58
C GLU A 59 -18.88 -17.95 -13.04
N TYR A 60 -17.84 -17.15 -13.00
CA TYR A 60 -17.94 -15.73 -12.68
C TYR A 60 -16.80 -14.96 -13.34
N LYS A 61 -17.02 -13.70 -13.57
CA LYS A 61 -15.98 -12.77 -13.99
C LYS A 61 -15.66 -11.82 -12.84
N THR A 62 -14.38 -11.44 -12.72
CA THR A 62 -14.00 -10.46 -11.71
C THR A 62 -12.95 -9.53 -12.26
N HIS A 63 -13.10 -8.25 -11.94
CA HIS A 63 -12.14 -7.21 -12.25
C HIS A 63 -12.11 -6.16 -11.14
N THR A 64 -11.10 -5.31 -11.14
CA THR A 64 -11.04 -4.16 -10.23
C THR A 64 -11.47 -2.91 -10.98
N ALA A 65 -12.29 -2.09 -10.32
CA ALA A 65 -12.60 -0.74 -10.77
C ALA A 65 -11.91 0.26 -9.85
N THR A 66 -10.97 1.03 -10.38
CA THR A 66 -10.17 1.98 -9.60
C THR A 66 -10.81 3.36 -9.55
N PHE A 67 -10.46 4.15 -8.54
CA PHE A 67 -10.89 5.55 -8.44
C PHE A 67 -10.49 6.34 -9.69
N LYS A 68 -9.28 6.11 -10.20
CA LYS A 68 -8.78 6.77 -11.41
C LYS A 68 -9.66 6.47 -12.64
N GLU A 69 -10.06 5.21 -12.81
CA GLU A 69 -10.92 4.79 -13.94
C GLU A 69 -12.33 5.35 -13.81
N LEU A 70 -12.91 5.31 -12.60
CA LEU A 70 -14.29 5.72 -12.37
C LEU A 70 -14.48 7.23 -12.33
N CYS A 71 -13.54 7.95 -11.72
CA CYS A 71 -13.69 9.38 -11.45
C CYS A 71 -12.91 10.26 -12.41
N GLY A 72 -11.86 9.75 -13.06
CA GLY A 72 -11.02 10.48 -14.01
C GLY A 72 -10.34 11.74 -13.44
N THR A 73 -10.42 11.93 -12.12
CA THR A 73 -9.96 13.14 -11.44
C THR A 73 -8.74 12.88 -10.58
N LYS A 74 -7.91 13.92 -10.40
CA LYS A 74 -6.81 13.87 -9.44
C LYS A 74 -7.34 13.89 -8.00
N ILE A 75 -6.61 13.23 -7.10
CA ILE A 75 -6.89 13.24 -5.68
C ILE A 75 -6.82 14.68 -5.16
N LYS A 76 -7.87 15.15 -4.47
CA LYS A 76 -7.97 16.52 -3.93
C LYS A 76 -6.99 16.80 -2.78
N THR A 77 -6.42 15.77 -2.18
CA THR A 77 -5.52 15.87 -1.01
C THR A 77 -4.18 15.18 -1.26
N PRO A 78 -3.33 15.65 -2.19
CA PRO A 78 -2.10 14.96 -2.60
C PRO A 78 -1.10 14.80 -1.44
N VAL A 79 -1.02 15.76 -0.53
CA VAL A 79 -0.12 15.68 0.62
C VAL A 79 -0.58 14.58 1.61
N LYS A 80 -1.87 14.51 1.90
CA LYS A 80 -2.44 13.48 2.76
C LYS A 80 -2.22 12.07 2.17
N GLU A 81 -2.44 11.95 0.87
CA GLU A 81 -2.24 10.70 0.15
C GLU A 81 -0.75 10.28 0.13
N PHE A 82 0.15 11.24 -0.08
CA PHE A 82 1.59 10.98 0.02
C PHE A 82 1.98 10.46 1.41
N ILE A 83 1.46 11.08 2.48
CA ILE A 83 1.70 10.63 3.85
C ILE A 83 1.18 9.20 4.04
N TYR A 84 -0.06 8.91 3.65
CA TYR A 84 -0.64 7.57 3.81
C TYR A 84 0.06 6.49 2.98
N LYS A 85 0.55 6.84 1.81
CA LYS A 85 1.31 5.92 0.95
C LYS A 85 2.67 5.55 1.55
N HIS A 86 3.33 6.50 2.25
CA HIS A 86 4.69 6.33 2.77
C HIS A 86 4.74 6.16 4.28
N ALA A 87 3.64 6.42 4.98
CA ALA A 87 3.57 6.22 6.42
C ALA A 87 3.76 4.73 6.78
N PRO A 88 4.51 4.43 7.83
CA PRO A 88 4.67 3.07 8.29
C PRO A 88 3.32 2.50 8.73
N THR A 89 2.99 1.32 8.25
CA THR A 89 1.70 0.65 8.49
C THR A 89 1.60 0.01 9.88
N SER A 90 2.71 -0.04 10.61
CA SER A 90 2.74 -0.60 11.96
C SER A 90 3.77 0.11 12.85
N PRO A 91 3.58 0.12 14.18
CA PRO A 91 4.57 0.66 15.12
C PRO A 91 5.97 0.01 14.99
N ARG A 92 6.02 -1.26 14.58
CA ARG A 92 7.29 -1.98 14.36
C ARG A 92 8.07 -1.41 13.16
N ALA A 93 7.39 -0.90 12.14
CA ALA A 93 8.02 -0.29 10.98
C ALA A 93 8.54 1.15 11.26
N VAL A 94 8.09 1.80 12.32
CA VAL A 94 8.55 3.13 12.73
C VAL A 94 9.97 3.08 13.29
N LYS A 95 10.27 2.06 14.11
CA LYS A 95 11.56 1.95 14.81
C LYS A 95 12.78 2.02 13.88
N PRO A 96 12.89 1.25 12.78
CA PRO A 96 14.03 1.33 11.88
C PRO A 96 14.14 2.68 11.16
N ILE A 97 13.02 3.36 10.93
CA ILE A 97 13.00 4.71 10.32
C ILE A 97 13.60 5.72 11.29
N LEU A 98 13.19 5.70 12.55
CA LEU A 98 13.74 6.59 13.59
C LEU A 98 15.24 6.36 13.80
N ILE A 99 15.70 5.11 13.78
CA ILE A 99 17.13 4.77 13.86
C ILE A 99 17.90 5.39 12.70
N LYS A 100 17.41 5.26 11.46
CA LYS A 100 18.06 5.84 10.26
C LYS A 100 18.14 7.36 10.34
N ILE A 101 17.07 8.02 10.80
CA ILE A 101 17.03 9.47 11.02
C ILE A 101 18.07 9.86 12.07
N GLY A 102 18.14 9.16 13.20
CA GLY A 102 19.12 9.40 14.27
C GLY A 102 20.56 9.28 13.78
N ILE A 103 20.88 8.23 13.00
CA ILE A 103 22.20 8.05 12.39
C ILE A 103 22.52 9.22 11.44
N GLY A 104 21.57 9.67 10.61
CA GLY A 104 21.75 10.80 9.71
C GLY A 104 22.06 12.10 10.46
N ILE A 105 21.34 12.39 11.53
CA ILE A 105 21.58 13.58 12.38
C ILE A 105 22.96 13.50 13.03
N ALA A 106 23.33 12.34 13.56
CA ALA A 106 24.66 12.14 14.18
C ALA A 106 25.81 12.34 13.17
N ALA A 107 25.65 11.84 11.94
CA ALA A 107 26.62 12.02 10.87
C ALA A 107 26.78 13.52 10.49
N ILE A 108 25.69 14.26 10.36
CA ILE A 108 25.73 15.71 10.08
C ILE A 108 26.41 16.47 11.22
N ALA A 109 26.09 16.13 12.46
CA ALA A 109 26.74 16.75 13.64
C ALA A 109 28.24 16.47 13.69
N ALA A 110 28.67 15.24 13.36
CA ALA A 110 30.10 14.89 13.31
C ALA A 110 30.85 15.66 12.21
N VAL A 111 30.26 15.79 11.02
CA VAL A 111 30.83 16.59 9.92
C VAL A 111 30.95 18.07 10.33
N TYR A 112 29.91 18.62 10.96
CA TYR A 112 29.92 20.00 11.43
C TYR A 112 30.97 20.22 12.52
N ALA A 113 31.12 19.30 13.46
CA ALA A 113 32.17 19.37 14.50
C ALA A 113 33.58 19.31 13.90
N ALA A 114 33.80 18.40 12.93
CA ALA A 114 35.05 18.32 12.19
C ALA A 114 35.37 19.63 11.44
N TYR A 115 34.38 20.16 10.71
CA TYR A 115 34.51 21.45 10.03
C TYR A 115 34.91 22.58 11.00
N LYS A 116 34.25 22.72 12.14
CA LYS A 116 34.59 23.71 13.17
C LYS A 116 35.99 23.51 13.73
N PHE A 117 36.40 22.27 13.96
CA PHE A 117 37.75 21.96 14.43
C PHE A 117 38.81 22.41 13.43
N PHE A 118 38.64 22.10 12.14
CA PHE A 118 39.61 22.50 11.12
C PHE A 118 39.58 23.99 10.80
N THR A 119 38.46 24.68 10.85
CA THR A 119 38.36 26.11 10.59
C THR A 119 38.71 26.96 11.80
N GLY A 120 38.53 26.47 13.03
CA GLY A 120 38.91 27.14 14.26
C GLY A 120 40.39 27.02 14.60
N PHE A 121 41.16 26.20 13.89
CA PHE A 121 42.62 26.03 14.09
C PHE A 121 43.48 26.98 13.21
N ASN A 122 42.84 27.79 12.37
CA ASN A 122 43.49 28.73 11.46
C ASN A 122 43.40 30.21 11.92
N ILE A 123 43.42 30.45 13.24
CA ILE A 123 43.58 31.80 13.81
C ILE A 123 44.77 31.78 14.74
#